data_197f43d607c4a15bb6e3d73146a4e870
#
_entry.id   197f43d607c4a15bb6e3d73146a4e870
#
_cell.length_a   1.000
_cell.length_b   1.000
_cell.length_c   1.000
_cell.angle_alpha   90.00
_cell.angle_beta   90.00
_cell.angle_gamma   90.00
#
_symmetry.space_group_name_H-M   'P 1'
#
loop_
_entity.id
_entity.type
_entity.pdbx_description
1 polymer ?
#
loop_
_entity_poly.entity_id
_entity_poly.type
_entity_poly.pdbx_seq_one_letter_code
_entity_poly.pdbx_strand_id
1 'polypeptide(L)'
;DLHLSIRRQRQMCIRDSTNTFVSLNLKDQYETTPLHVDVNIVSNDVLDTEAFKAWRPEYNNAEFILEDGKYICGWAVEKMSKSMYNVVNPDMIVEKYGADTLRMYEMFLGPVEQSKPWDTNGIDGVHRFLKKLWNLFYSRTDEFLPVEGEPTKEELKAIHKLIKKVTGDIETFSYNTSISAFMICVNELGSLKCRNKEVLSHLIVLLAPFAPHFAEELWEALGNTTSVCDAQWPVFNEEYLKEDSVKYTISFNGKARFTMEFPADADNDTIQATVMADEQAQKWIEGKTPKKVIIVPKKIVNIVL
;
A
#
# COMPACT_ATOMS: atom_id res chain seq x y z
N ASP A 1 -27.42 1.61 -7.54
CA ASP A 1 -26.80 0.50 -8.26
C ASP A 1 -25.57 0.06 -7.49
N LEU A 2 -25.68 -1.09 -6.85
CA LEU A 2 -24.58 -1.72 -6.12
C LEU A 2 -23.40 -1.89 -7.07
N HIS A 3 -22.25 -1.35 -6.68
CA HIS A 3 -20.98 -1.54 -7.41
C HIS A 3 -20.70 -3.02 -7.56
N LEU A 4 -20.85 -3.49 -8.79
CA LEU A 4 -20.66 -4.90 -9.13
C LEU A 4 -19.17 -5.22 -9.06
N SER A 5 -18.79 -6.05 -8.09
CA SER A 5 -17.45 -6.61 -8.05
C SER A 5 -17.16 -7.32 -9.37
N ILE A 6 -16.07 -6.90 -10.02
CA ILE A 6 -15.57 -7.51 -11.25
C ILE A 6 -14.27 -8.27 -10.90
N ARG A 7 -14.03 -9.36 -11.60
CA ARG A 7 -12.83 -10.19 -11.39
C ARG A 7 -12.23 -10.58 -12.73
N ARG A 8 -10.95 -10.86 -12.74
CA ARG A 8 -10.34 -11.58 -13.86
C ARG A 8 -10.96 -12.97 -13.94
N GLN A 9 -11.77 -13.18 -14.95
CA GLN A 9 -12.33 -14.48 -15.30
C GLN A 9 -11.30 -15.29 -16.05
N ARG A 10 -11.16 -16.56 -15.72
CA ARG A 10 -10.29 -17.48 -16.41
C ARG A 10 -11.05 -18.13 -17.57
N GLN A 11 -10.46 -18.12 -18.74
CA GLN A 11 -11.02 -18.69 -19.94
C GLN A 11 -10.11 -19.78 -20.48
N MET A 12 -10.71 -20.88 -20.83
CA MET A 12 -10.08 -22.00 -21.52
C MET A 12 -10.58 -22.05 -22.97
N CYS A 13 -9.76 -22.52 -23.87
CA CYS A 13 -10.12 -22.73 -25.25
C CYS A 13 -10.41 -24.22 -25.48
N ILE A 14 -11.69 -24.57 -25.69
CA ILE A 14 -12.09 -25.93 -26.08
C ILE A 14 -12.10 -26.03 -27.59
N ARG A 15 -11.46 -27.06 -28.14
CA ARG A 15 -11.59 -27.46 -29.53
C ARG A 15 -12.93 -28.14 -29.72
N ASP A 16 -13.64 -27.77 -30.77
CA ASP A 16 -14.99 -28.20 -31.02
C ASP A 16 -15.21 -29.71 -30.85
N SER A 17 -16.24 -30.12 -30.11
CA SER A 17 -16.79 -31.46 -29.90
C SER A 17 -15.83 -32.59 -29.39
N THR A 18 -14.56 -32.32 -29.05
CA THR A 18 -13.60 -33.37 -28.74
C THR A 18 -13.13 -33.46 -27.29
N ASN A 19 -13.65 -32.64 -26.39
CA ASN A 19 -13.13 -32.47 -25.01
C ASN A 19 -11.62 -32.20 -24.94
N THR A 20 -11.04 -31.65 -26.01
CA THR A 20 -9.63 -31.27 -26.10
C THR A 20 -9.50 -29.78 -25.84
N PHE A 21 -8.68 -29.44 -24.87
CA PHE A 21 -8.46 -28.05 -24.42
C PHE A 21 -7.08 -27.57 -24.87
N VAL A 22 -7.05 -26.38 -25.48
CA VAL A 22 -5.84 -25.80 -26.07
C VAL A 22 -5.34 -24.66 -25.20
N SER A 23 -4.05 -24.68 -24.85
CA SER A 23 -3.39 -23.61 -24.10
C SER A 23 -3.43 -22.28 -24.86
N LEU A 24 -3.49 -21.15 -24.13
CA LEU A 24 -3.80 -19.83 -24.66
C LEU A 24 -2.98 -19.43 -25.89
N ASN A 25 -1.65 -19.62 -25.85
CA ASN A 25 -0.78 -19.15 -26.93
C ASN A 25 -0.82 -20.06 -28.17
N LEU A 26 -1.43 -21.23 -28.05
CA LEU A 26 -1.62 -22.20 -29.16
C LEU A 26 -3.00 -22.09 -29.79
N LYS A 27 -3.92 -21.32 -29.22
CA LYS A 27 -5.33 -21.23 -29.63
C LYS A 27 -5.52 -20.88 -31.12
N ASP A 28 -4.67 -20.01 -31.66
CA ASP A 28 -4.77 -19.53 -33.05
C ASP A 28 -4.41 -20.62 -34.09
N GLN A 29 -3.87 -21.77 -33.63
CA GLN A 29 -3.59 -22.93 -34.48
C GLN A 29 -4.76 -23.90 -34.60
N TYR A 30 -5.85 -23.64 -33.85
CA TYR A 30 -7.01 -24.50 -33.74
C TYR A 30 -8.29 -23.69 -33.77
N GLU A 31 -9.35 -24.27 -34.26
CA GLU A 31 -10.69 -23.70 -34.11
C GLU A 31 -11.16 -23.97 -32.69
N THR A 32 -11.31 -22.90 -31.88
CA THR A 32 -11.60 -23.01 -30.46
C THR A 32 -12.71 -22.10 -30.02
N THR A 33 -13.49 -22.53 -29.00
CA THR A 33 -14.51 -21.74 -28.32
C THR A 33 -14.05 -21.45 -26.87
N PRO A 34 -14.21 -20.23 -26.37
CA PRO A 34 -13.86 -19.91 -24.97
C PRO A 34 -14.83 -20.54 -23.98
N LEU A 35 -14.30 -21.13 -22.91
CA LEU A 35 -15.04 -21.71 -21.80
C LEU A 35 -14.61 -21.07 -20.48
N HIS A 36 -15.55 -20.70 -19.63
CA HIS A 36 -15.26 -20.22 -18.29
C HIS A 36 -14.87 -21.40 -17.37
N VAL A 37 -13.82 -21.21 -16.59
CA VAL A 37 -13.33 -22.19 -15.65
C VAL A 37 -13.33 -21.63 -14.24
N ASP A 38 -13.46 -22.51 -13.23
CA ASP A 38 -13.38 -22.12 -11.83
C ASP A 38 -12.01 -21.49 -11.55
N VAL A 39 -12.03 -20.27 -11.08
CA VAL A 39 -10.81 -19.50 -10.79
C VAL A 39 -9.98 -20.10 -9.66
N ASN A 40 -10.56 -20.95 -8.81
CA ASN A 40 -9.89 -21.56 -7.67
C ASN A 40 -8.97 -22.72 -8.08
N ILE A 41 -9.14 -23.28 -9.28
CA ILE A 41 -8.26 -24.32 -9.83
C ILE A 41 -7.22 -23.77 -10.82
N VAL A 42 -7.04 -22.42 -10.84
CA VAL A 42 -6.04 -21.75 -11.68
C VAL A 42 -5.12 -20.91 -10.79
N SER A 43 -3.83 -21.15 -10.86
CA SER A 43 -2.81 -20.40 -10.11
C SER A 43 -1.81 -19.74 -11.07
N ASN A 44 -1.65 -18.42 -10.99
CA ASN A 44 -0.76 -17.65 -11.87
C ASN A 44 -0.95 -17.98 -13.36
N ASP A 45 -2.20 -18.01 -13.81
CA ASP A 45 -2.63 -18.38 -15.17
C ASP A 45 -2.43 -19.84 -15.55
N VAL A 46 -1.82 -20.67 -14.71
CA VAL A 46 -1.64 -22.10 -14.92
C VAL A 46 -2.81 -22.88 -14.32
N LEU A 47 -3.44 -23.72 -15.15
CA LEU A 47 -4.52 -24.61 -14.73
C LEU A 47 -3.97 -25.84 -14.01
N ASP A 48 -4.61 -26.22 -12.91
CA ASP A 48 -4.50 -27.57 -12.37
C ASP A 48 -5.38 -28.52 -13.21
N THR A 49 -4.75 -29.28 -14.10
CA THR A 49 -5.44 -30.16 -15.04
C THR A 49 -6.17 -31.33 -14.38
N GLU A 50 -5.65 -31.82 -13.25
CA GLU A 50 -6.30 -32.92 -12.52
C GLU A 50 -7.51 -32.38 -11.71
N ALA A 51 -7.37 -31.23 -11.08
CA ALA A 51 -8.49 -30.55 -10.46
C ALA A 51 -9.58 -30.20 -11.47
N PHE A 52 -9.23 -29.83 -12.71
CA PHE A 52 -10.19 -29.56 -13.78
C PHE A 52 -10.97 -30.83 -14.19
N LYS A 53 -10.31 -31.97 -14.36
CA LYS A 53 -10.97 -33.25 -14.65
C LYS A 53 -11.95 -33.65 -13.54
N ALA A 54 -11.57 -33.37 -12.28
CA ALA A 54 -12.41 -33.67 -11.11
C ALA A 54 -13.55 -32.65 -10.89
N TRP A 55 -13.44 -31.45 -11.47
CA TRP A 55 -14.38 -30.36 -11.26
C TRP A 55 -15.78 -30.67 -11.80
N ARG A 56 -15.86 -31.32 -12.98
CA ARG A 56 -17.13 -31.72 -13.59
C ARG A 56 -17.04 -33.07 -14.27
N PRO A 57 -18.07 -33.91 -14.16
CA PRO A 57 -18.09 -35.23 -14.77
C PRO A 57 -17.86 -35.26 -16.27
N GLU A 58 -18.36 -34.22 -17.00
CA GLU A 58 -18.20 -34.08 -18.44
C GLU A 58 -16.74 -33.90 -18.90
N TYR A 59 -15.85 -33.48 -17.98
CA TYR A 59 -14.45 -33.19 -18.27
C TYR A 59 -13.49 -34.27 -17.73
N ASN A 60 -13.98 -35.36 -17.17
CA ASN A 60 -13.12 -36.41 -16.59
C ASN A 60 -12.15 -37.02 -17.61
N ASN A 61 -12.52 -37.02 -18.89
CA ASN A 61 -11.68 -37.49 -20.00
C ASN A 61 -11.07 -36.33 -20.81
N ALA A 62 -10.91 -35.15 -20.23
CA ALA A 62 -10.33 -34.01 -20.92
C ALA A 62 -8.88 -34.26 -21.33
N GLU A 63 -8.55 -33.92 -22.57
CA GLU A 63 -7.21 -33.89 -23.12
C GLU A 63 -6.70 -32.44 -23.19
N PHE A 64 -5.40 -32.24 -23.01
CA PHE A 64 -4.82 -30.91 -23.00
C PHE A 64 -3.66 -30.79 -23.98
N ILE A 65 -3.69 -29.77 -24.82
CA ILE A 65 -2.57 -29.34 -25.65
C ILE A 65 -1.83 -28.26 -24.84
N LEU A 66 -0.65 -28.65 -24.33
CA LEU A 66 0.11 -27.87 -23.34
C LEU A 66 1.22 -27.04 -23.98
N GLU A 67 1.62 -25.97 -23.30
CA GLU A 67 2.81 -25.17 -23.57
C GLU A 67 3.86 -25.51 -22.51
N ASP A 68 5.01 -26.05 -22.92
CA ASP A 68 6.10 -26.44 -22.01
C ASP A 68 5.62 -27.28 -20.79
N GLY A 69 4.67 -28.18 -21.04
CA GLY A 69 4.11 -29.07 -20.01
C GLY A 69 3.08 -28.40 -19.09
N LYS A 70 2.63 -27.19 -19.38
CA LYS A 70 1.62 -26.44 -18.63
C LYS A 70 0.45 -26.04 -19.50
N TYR A 71 -0.73 -25.97 -18.90
CA TYR A 71 -1.89 -25.36 -19.54
C TYR A 71 -2.04 -23.93 -19.07
N ILE A 72 -1.89 -22.97 -19.98
CA ILE A 72 -2.04 -21.54 -19.70
C ILE A 72 -3.46 -21.10 -20.04
N CYS A 73 -4.19 -20.55 -19.07
CA CYS A 73 -5.52 -19.98 -19.25
C CYS A 73 -5.45 -18.55 -19.80
N GLY A 74 -6.40 -18.21 -20.64
CA GLY A 74 -6.75 -16.81 -20.91
C GLY A 74 -7.45 -16.17 -19.73
N TRP A 75 -7.66 -14.85 -19.81
CA TRP A 75 -8.44 -14.11 -18.84
C TRP A 75 -9.18 -12.93 -19.48
N ALA A 76 -10.32 -12.59 -18.88
CA ALA A 76 -11.07 -11.37 -19.17
C ALA A 76 -11.55 -10.76 -17.85
N VAL A 77 -11.82 -9.45 -17.86
CA VAL A 77 -12.42 -8.78 -16.69
C VAL A 77 -13.93 -8.85 -16.84
N GLU A 78 -14.60 -9.59 -15.96
CA GLU A 78 -16.03 -9.83 -16.02
C GLU A 78 -16.69 -9.66 -14.66
N LYS A 79 -18.01 -9.45 -14.65
CA LYS A 79 -18.80 -9.39 -13.43
C LYS A 79 -18.70 -10.73 -12.69
N MET A 80 -18.52 -10.69 -11.35
CA MET A 80 -18.59 -11.88 -10.53
C MET A 80 -20.00 -12.49 -10.56
N SER A 81 -20.10 -13.76 -10.91
CA SER A 81 -21.33 -14.54 -10.80
C SER A 81 -21.02 -16.01 -10.64
N LYS A 82 -21.95 -16.75 -10.02
CA LYS A 82 -21.83 -18.21 -9.84
C LYS A 82 -21.75 -18.94 -11.19
N SER A 83 -22.48 -18.47 -12.19
CA SER A 83 -22.50 -19.05 -13.54
C SER A 83 -21.19 -18.83 -14.31
N MET A 84 -20.37 -17.85 -13.88
CA MET A 84 -19.05 -17.56 -14.46
C MET A 84 -17.92 -18.23 -13.67
N TYR A 85 -18.21 -18.91 -12.55
CA TYR A 85 -17.23 -19.58 -11.69
C TYR A 85 -16.08 -18.67 -11.22
N ASN A 86 -16.37 -17.39 -11.01
CA ASN A 86 -15.39 -16.37 -10.63
C ASN A 86 -15.70 -15.68 -9.31
N VAL A 87 -16.61 -16.24 -8.51
CA VAL A 87 -16.99 -15.69 -7.21
C VAL A 87 -15.87 -15.94 -6.20
N VAL A 88 -15.57 -14.91 -5.41
CA VAL A 88 -14.76 -15.04 -4.20
C VAL A 88 -15.71 -15.29 -3.03
N ASN A 89 -15.46 -16.37 -2.28
CA ASN A 89 -16.18 -16.60 -1.03
C ASN A 89 -15.52 -15.77 0.09
N PRO A 90 -16.24 -14.78 0.67
CA PRO A 90 -15.70 -13.97 1.77
C PRO A 90 -15.27 -14.80 2.97
N ASP A 91 -16.01 -15.89 3.30
CA ASP A 91 -15.70 -16.74 4.46
C ASP A 91 -14.30 -17.36 4.34
N MET A 92 -13.94 -17.85 3.15
CA MET A 92 -12.60 -18.39 2.90
C MET A 92 -11.51 -17.33 3.04
N ILE A 93 -11.79 -16.09 2.64
CA ILE A 93 -10.84 -14.98 2.77
C ILE A 93 -10.70 -14.58 4.24
N VAL A 94 -11.81 -14.51 4.97
CA VAL A 94 -11.80 -14.20 6.41
C VAL A 94 -11.06 -15.29 7.19
N GLU A 95 -11.29 -16.56 6.88
CA GLU A 95 -10.59 -17.67 7.54
C GLU A 95 -9.07 -17.61 7.30
N LYS A 96 -8.64 -17.25 6.09
CA LYS A 96 -7.23 -17.22 5.73
C LYS A 96 -6.50 -15.95 6.18
N TYR A 97 -7.15 -14.79 6.10
CA TYR A 97 -6.51 -13.47 6.26
C TYR A 97 -7.08 -12.63 7.41
N GLY A 98 -8.26 -12.99 7.93
CA GLY A 98 -8.99 -12.21 8.91
C GLY A 98 -9.94 -11.18 8.30
N ALA A 99 -10.99 -10.84 9.04
CA ALA A 99 -12.05 -9.92 8.60
C ALA A 99 -11.52 -8.51 8.31
N ASP A 100 -10.63 -8.00 9.16
CA ASP A 100 -10.06 -6.65 8.99
C ASP A 100 -9.18 -6.53 7.75
N THR A 101 -8.46 -7.60 7.40
CA THR A 101 -7.69 -7.63 6.14
C THR A 101 -8.63 -7.54 4.94
N LEU A 102 -9.73 -8.30 4.93
CA LEU A 102 -10.73 -8.24 3.87
C LEU A 102 -11.34 -6.84 3.76
N ARG A 103 -11.81 -6.27 4.88
CA ARG A 103 -12.40 -4.93 4.93
C ARG A 103 -11.47 -3.86 4.36
N MET A 104 -10.24 -3.84 4.85
CA MET A 104 -9.23 -2.89 4.38
C MET A 104 -8.89 -3.10 2.91
N TYR A 105 -8.82 -4.35 2.45
CA TYR A 105 -8.51 -4.64 1.06
C TYR A 105 -9.61 -4.13 0.11
N GLU A 106 -10.88 -4.36 0.44
CA GLU A 106 -12.02 -3.83 -0.31
C GLU A 106 -11.97 -2.30 -0.42
N MET A 107 -11.66 -1.61 0.67
CA MET A 107 -11.49 -0.15 0.66
C MET A 107 -10.24 0.31 -0.10
N PHE A 108 -9.18 -0.51 -0.11
CA PHE A 108 -7.90 -0.16 -0.74
C PHE A 108 -7.90 -0.29 -2.26
N LEU A 109 -8.74 -1.14 -2.83
CA LEU A 109 -8.77 -1.43 -4.27
C LEU A 109 -8.94 -0.19 -5.16
N GLY A 110 -9.49 0.92 -4.65
CA GLY A 110 -9.61 2.20 -5.35
C GLY A 110 -10.82 3.03 -4.87
N PRO A 111 -11.17 4.13 -5.57
CA PRO A 111 -12.29 4.99 -5.20
C PRO A 111 -13.62 4.23 -5.13
N VAL A 112 -14.49 4.61 -4.18
CA VAL A 112 -15.76 3.89 -3.92
C VAL A 112 -16.69 3.86 -5.13
N GLU A 113 -16.66 4.91 -5.96
CA GLU A 113 -17.56 5.06 -7.13
C GLU A 113 -17.13 4.19 -8.32
N GLN A 114 -15.94 3.60 -8.28
CA GLN A 114 -15.41 2.84 -9.42
C GLN A 114 -15.54 1.34 -9.24
N SER A 115 -15.92 0.63 -10.30
CA SER A 115 -15.81 -0.82 -10.35
C SER A 115 -14.35 -1.25 -10.36
N LYS A 116 -14.01 -2.26 -9.58
CA LYS A 116 -12.63 -2.70 -9.36
C LYS A 116 -12.50 -4.19 -9.58
N PRO A 117 -11.46 -4.64 -10.31
CA PRO A 117 -11.18 -6.05 -10.43
C PRO A 117 -10.62 -6.58 -9.11
N TRP A 118 -11.24 -7.65 -8.59
CA TRP A 118 -10.68 -8.39 -7.47
C TRP A 118 -9.43 -9.13 -7.89
N ASP A 119 -8.34 -8.94 -7.13
CA ASP A 119 -7.12 -9.73 -7.26
C ASP A 119 -6.75 -10.34 -5.90
N THR A 120 -6.88 -11.65 -5.78
CA THR A 120 -6.60 -12.37 -4.53
C THR A 120 -5.14 -12.19 -4.08
N ASN A 121 -4.20 -11.96 -5.00
CA ASN A 121 -2.79 -11.77 -4.65
C ASN A 121 -2.54 -10.39 -3.99
N GLY A 122 -3.37 -9.40 -4.30
CA GLY A 122 -3.23 -8.04 -3.75
C GLY A 122 -3.52 -7.96 -2.26
N ILE A 123 -4.33 -8.87 -1.70
CA ILE A 123 -4.70 -8.88 -0.28
C ILE A 123 -3.51 -9.12 0.66
N ASP A 124 -2.49 -9.84 0.18
CA ASP A 124 -1.26 -10.08 0.94
C ASP A 124 -0.54 -8.79 1.34
N GLY A 125 -0.67 -7.74 0.53
CA GLY A 125 -0.12 -6.42 0.83
C GLY A 125 -0.72 -5.81 2.09
N VAL A 126 -2.05 -5.86 2.21
CA VAL A 126 -2.80 -5.36 3.37
C VAL A 126 -2.54 -6.25 4.60
N HIS A 127 -2.52 -7.57 4.43
CA HIS A 127 -2.21 -8.48 5.53
C HIS A 127 -0.81 -8.24 6.11
N ARG A 128 0.20 -8.03 5.25
CA ARG A 128 1.56 -7.68 5.70
C ARG A 128 1.60 -6.31 6.37
N PHE A 129 0.78 -5.35 5.93
CA PHE A 129 0.66 -4.06 6.61
C PHE A 129 0.14 -4.22 8.04
N LEU A 130 -0.96 -4.96 8.26
CA LEU A 130 -1.47 -5.22 9.60
C LEU A 130 -0.45 -5.91 10.51
N LYS A 131 0.34 -6.86 9.98
CA LYS A 131 1.46 -7.46 10.71
C LYS A 131 2.55 -6.44 11.08
N LYS A 132 2.87 -5.50 10.20
CA LYS A 132 3.81 -4.43 10.52
C LYS A 132 3.29 -3.49 11.61
N LEU A 133 1.99 -3.17 11.56
CA LEU A 133 1.34 -2.39 12.59
C LEU A 133 1.39 -3.11 13.94
N TRP A 134 1.07 -4.41 13.97
CA TRP A 134 1.18 -5.23 15.17
C TRP A 134 2.58 -5.16 15.80
N ASN A 135 3.62 -5.17 14.99
CA ASN A 135 5.01 -5.07 15.45
C ASN A 135 5.41 -3.70 16.07
N LEU A 136 4.55 -2.68 16.01
CA LEU A 136 4.73 -1.45 16.80
C LEU A 136 4.33 -1.66 18.26
N PHE A 137 3.46 -2.63 18.53
CA PHE A 137 2.88 -2.92 19.85
C PHE A 137 3.54 -4.13 20.52
N TYR A 138 3.90 -5.14 19.73
CA TYR A 138 4.46 -6.39 20.25
C TYR A 138 5.78 -6.74 19.59
N SER A 139 6.70 -7.28 20.39
CA SER A 139 7.95 -7.86 19.91
C SER A 139 7.67 -9.22 19.22
N ARG A 140 8.71 -9.81 18.64
CA ARG A 140 8.64 -11.19 18.12
C ARG A 140 8.44 -12.25 19.19
N THR A 141 8.64 -11.90 20.46
CA THR A 141 8.44 -12.75 21.64
C THR A 141 7.17 -12.36 22.40
N ASP A 142 6.22 -11.68 21.74
CA ASP A 142 4.94 -11.22 22.28
C ASP A 142 5.05 -10.30 23.51
N GLU A 143 6.20 -9.62 23.68
CA GLU A 143 6.37 -8.60 24.69
C GLU A 143 5.69 -7.31 24.24
N PHE A 144 4.85 -6.71 25.10
CA PHE A 144 4.20 -5.43 24.84
C PHE A 144 5.23 -4.28 24.92
N LEU A 145 5.30 -3.48 23.88
CA LEU A 145 6.37 -2.51 23.66
C LEU A 145 6.03 -1.06 23.98
N PRO A 146 4.75 -0.60 23.93
CA PRO A 146 4.41 0.80 24.16
C PRO A 146 4.76 1.27 25.59
N VAL A 147 5.26 2.48 25.69
CA VAL A 147 5.69 3.12 26.94
C VAL A 147 5.10 4.51 27.07
N GLU A 148 4.90 4.94 28.31
CA GLU A 148 4.55 6.35 28.63
C GLU A 148 5.77 7.24 28.40
N GLY A 149 5.54 8.49 28.06
CA GLY A 149 6.58 9.49 27.87
C GLY A 149 6.16 10.60 26.91
N GLU A 150 7.01 11.58 26.75
CA GLU A 150 6.81 12.65 25.78
C GLU A 150 7.15 12.15 24.37
N PRO A 151 6.26 12.31 23.37
CA PRO A 151 6.55 11.93 22.01
C PRO A 151 7.62 12.84 21.39
N THR A 152 8.41 12.29 20.49
CA THR A 152 9.37 13.08 19.71
C THR A 152 8.66 13.96 18.68
N LYS A 153 9.33 15.01 18.21
CA LYS A 153 8.79 15.90 17.16
C LYS A 153 8.51 15.14 15.88
N GLU A 154 9.37 14.20 15.51
CA GLU A 154 9.21 13.36 14.32
C GLU A 154 8.00 12.43 14.44
N GLU A 155 7.77 11.85 15.61
CA GLU A 155 6.59 11.01 15.89
C GLU A 155 5.31 11.84 15.81
N LEU A 156 5.28 13.02 16.43
CA LEU A 156 4.15 13.94 16.34
C LEU A 156 3.90 14.39 14.89
N LYS A 157 4.95 14.67 14.14
CA LYS A 157 4.83 15.03 12.73
C LYS A 157 4.21 13.89 11.92
N ALA A 158 4.66 12.65 12.12
CA ALA A 158 4.15 11.48 11.42
C ALA A 158 2.67 11.25 11.69
N ILE A 159 2.26 11.27 12.97
CA ILE A 159 0.87 11.03 13.35
C ILE A 159 -0.05 12.19 12.94
N HIS A 160 0.37 13.46 13.05
CA HIS A 160 -0.43 14.59 12.63
C HIS A 160 -0.62 14.71 11.11
N LYS A 161 0.35 14.27 10.31
CA LYS A 161 0.14 14.06 8.86
C LYS A 161 -0.99 13.05 8.60
N LEU A 162 -0.99 11.94 9.36
CA LEU A 162 -2.01 10.91 9.23
C LEU A 162 -3.38 11.42 9.68
N ILE A 163 -3.49 12.11 10.84
CA ILE A 163 -4.73 12.69 11.34
C ILE A 163 -5.35 13.61 10.27
N LYS A 164 -4.57 14.55 9.74
CA LYS A 164 -5.04 15.47 8.69
C LYS A 164 -5.55 14.71 7.46
N LYS A 165 -4.78 13.73 7.00
CA LYS A 165 -5.08 12.98 5.78
C LYS A 165 -6.32 12.12 5.94
N VAL A 166 -6.39 11.29 7.00
CA VAL A 166 -7.50 10.35 7.21
C VAL A 166 -8.80 11.09 7.49
N THR A 167 -8.78 12.17 8.28
CA THR A 167 -9.97 12.99 8.53
C THR A 167 -10.56 13.52 7.22
N GLY A 168 -9.75 14.16 6.39
CA GLY A 168 -10.22 14.68 5.10
C GLY A 168 -10.64 13.60 4.10
N ASP A 169 -9.98 12.44 4.13
CA ASP A 169 -10.32 11.32 3.26
C ASP A 169 -11.66 10.67 3.63
N ILE A 170 -11.97 10.57 4.92
CA ILE A 170 -13.27 10.05 5.39
C ILE A 170 -14.40 10.99 4.94
N GLU A 171 -14.24 12.30 5.10
CA GLU A 171 -15.22 13.30 4.67
C GLU A 171 -15.49 13.25 3.16
N THR A 172 -14.49 12.85 2.36
CA THR A 172 -14.58 12.76 0.89
C THR A 172 -14.73 11.34 0.36
N PHE A 173 -14.95 10.33 1.23
CA PHE A 173 -15.04 8.91 0.87
C PHE A 173 -13.81 8.36 0.14
N SER A 174 -12.64 8.95 0.34
CA SER A 174 -11.37 8.58 -0.31
C SER A 174 -10.62 7.51 0.52
N TYR A 175 -11.29 6.42 0.88
CA TYR A 175 -10.76 5.39 1.80
C TYR A 175 -9.49 4.72 1.31
N ASN A 176 -9.32 4.55 0.01
CA ASN A 176 -8.12 3.96 -0.59
C ASN A 176 -6.85 4.78 -0.32
N THR A 177 -6.98 6.12 -0.29
CA THR A 177 -5.84 6.99 0.04
C THR A 177 -5.55 7.02 1.53
N SER A 178 -6.58 6.86 2.41
CA SER A 178 -6.39 6.65 3.84
C SER A 178 -5.53 5.41 4.12
N ILE A 179 -5.82 4.28 3.48
CA ILE A 179 -5.05 3.04 3.69
C ILE A 179 -3.59 3.22 3.26
N SER A 180 -3.36 3.89 2.14
CA SER A 180 -2.00 4.24 1.73
C SER A 180 -1.30 5.14 2.75
N ALA A 181 -2.00 6.10 3.35
CA ALA A 181 -1.47 6.97 4.39
C ALA A 181 -1.13 6.21 5.67
N PHE A 182 -1.97 5.24 6.08
CA PHE A 182 -1.65 4.33 7.20
C PHE A 182 -0.36 3.55 6.93
N MET A 183 -0.20 2.99 5.72
CA MET A 183 1.01 2.25 5.35
C MET A 183 2.27 3.12 5.44
N ILE A 184 2.19 4.38 5.00
CA ILE A 184 3.28 5.35 5.10
C ILE A 184 3.60 5.65 6.56
N CYS A 185 2.59 6.01 7.37
CA CYS A 185 2.76 6.35 8.77
C CYS A 185 3.36 5.19 9.59
N VAL A 186 2.85 3.96 9.43
CA VAL A 186 3.37 2.78 10.12
C VAL A 186 4.83 2.49 9.73
N ASN A 187 5.21 2.70 8.48
CA ASN A 187 6.61 2.57 8.07
C ASN A 187 7.49 3.68 8.70
N GLU A 188 7.00 4.92 8.76
CA GLU A 188 7.69 6.07 9.37
C GLU A 188 7.87 5.84 10.88
N LEU A 189 6.80 5.51 11.61
CA LEU A 189 6.86 5.19 13.05
C LEU A 189 7.74 3.97 13.35
N GLY A 190 7.71 2.95 12.49
CA GLY A 190 8.59 1.79 12.59
C GLY A 190 10.07 2.15 12.43
N SER A 191 10.40 3.05 11.49
CA SER A 191 11.76 3.54 11.27
C SER A 191 12.27 4.38 12.46
N LEU A 192 11.36 5.15 13.07
CA LEU A 192 11.62 5.93 14.30
C LEU A 192 11.70 5.03 15.55
N LYS A 193 11.33 3.74 15.43
CA LYS A 193 11.17 2.81 16.57
C LYS A 193 10.20 3.36 17.63
N CYS A 194 9.14 4.02 17.16
CA CYS A 194 8.14 4.63 18.02
C CYS A 194 7.54 3.60 18.99
N ARG A 195 7.48 3.98 20.27
CA ARG A 195 6.86 3.22 21.34
C ARG A 195 5.97 4.10 22.22
N ASN A 196 5.76 5.33 21.81
CA ASN A 196 4.99 6.29 22.58
C ASN A 196 3.50 5.93 22.57
N LYS A 197 2.90 5.73 23.75
CA LYS A 197 1.50 5.33 23.89
C LYS A 197 0.52 6.34 23.32
N GLU A 198 0.77 7.64 23.47
CA GLU A 198 -0.11 8.70 22.97
C GLU A 198 -0.19 8.64 21.44
N VAL A 199 0.96 8.58 20.77
CA VAL A 199 1.07 8.50 19.30
C VAL A 199 0.39 7.24 18.78
N LEU A 200 0.62 6.10 19.45
CA LEU A 200 0.02 4.83 19.07
C LEU A 200 -1.49 4.78 19.35
N SER A 201 -1.97 5.43 20.41
CA SER A 201 -3.40 5.59 20.68
C SER A 201 -4.11 6.36 19.56
N HIS A 202 -3.53 7.48 19.12
CA HIS A 202 -4.05 8.23 17.98
C HIS A 202 -4.12 7.39 16.70
N LEU A 203 -3.06 6.60 16.43
CA LEU A 203 -3.03 5.67 15.28
C LEU A 203 -4.18 4.67 15.33
N ILE A 204 -4.46 4.10 16.51
CA ILE A 204 -5.50 3.06 16.69
C ILE A 204 -6.90 3.67 16.55
N VAL A 205 -7.17 4.84 17.10
CA VAL A 205 -8.46 5.53 16.93
C VAL A 205 -8.74 5.82 15.46
N LEU A 206 -7.74 6.30 14.72
CA LEU A 206 -7.88 6.52 13.27
C LEU A 206 -8.11 5.22 12.49
N LEU A 207 -7.54 4.11 12.94
CA LEU A 207 -7.64 2.80 12.29
C LEU A 207 -9.00 2.14 12.52
N ALA A 208 -9.69 2.43 13.62
CA ALA A 208 -10.91 1.74 14.05
C ALA A 208 -12.00 1.63 12.95
N PRO A 209 -12.31 2.66 12.14
CA PRO A 209 -13.29 2.53 11.06
C PRO A 209 -12.88 1.52 9.96
N PHE A 210 -11.58 1.28 9.78
CA PHE A 210 -11.02 0.43 8.72
C PHE A 210 -10.77 -1.00 9.17
N ALA A 211 -10.24 -1.19 10.38
CA ALA A 211 -9.87 -2.47 10.98
C ALA A 211 -10.33 -2.53 12.45
N PRO A 212 -11.65 -2.66 12.69
CA PRO A 212 -12.23 -2.51 14.03
C PRO A 212 -11.74 -3.56 15.03
N HIS A 213 -11.58 -4.81 14.64
CA HIS A 213 -11.14 -5.87 15.55
C HIS A 213 -9.68 -5.68 15.98
N PHE A 214 -8.83 -5.32 15.02
CA PHE A 214 -7.44 -4.98 15.29
C PHE A 214 -7.30 -3.76 16.20
N ALA A 215 -8.13 -2.75 15.93
CA ALA A 215 -8.12 -1.52 16.72
C ALA A 215 -8.61 -1.76 18.15
N GLU A 216 -9.67 -2.53 18.36
CA GLU A 216 -10.21 -2.84 19.68
C GLU A 216 -9.20 -3.61 20.53
N GLU A 217 -8.59 -4.67 19.98
CA GLU A 217 -7.55 -5.46 20.65
C GLU A 217 -6.35 -4.61 21.11
N LEU A 218 -5.85 -3.76 20.22
CA LEU A 218 -4.71 -2.90 20.54
C LEU A 218 -5.08 -1.75 21.48
N TRP A 219 -6.33 -1.27 21.43
CA TRP A 219 -6.87 -0.26 22.32
C TRP A 219 -6.96 -0.76 23.76
N GLU A 220 -7.45 -1.99 23.95
CA GLU A 220 -7.46 -2.67 25.24
C GLU A 220 -6.04 -2.92 25.76
N ALA A 221 -5.14 -3.37 24.89
CA ALA A 221 -3.72 -3.59 25.24
C ALA A 221 -3.00 -2.31 25.70
N LEU A 222 -3.41 -1.13 25.22
CA LEU A 222 -2.91 0.17 25.70
C LEU A 222 -3.40 0.52 27.11
N GLY A 223 -4.33 -0.25 27.68
CA GLY A 223 -4.87 -0.10 29.02
C GLY A 223 -6.20 0.62 29.09
N ASN A 224 -6.89 0.82 27.97
CA ASN A 224 -8.21 1.42 27.94
C ASN A 224 -9.29 0.41 28.34
N THR A 225 -10.34 0.88 28.99
CA THR A 225 -11.45 0.02 29.52
C THR A 225 -12.77 0.23 28.78
N THR A 226 -12.81 1.20 27.87
CA THR A 226 -13.97 1.48 26.99
C THR A 226 -13.63 1.04 25.57
N SER A 227 -14.65 0.87 24.73
CA SER A 227 -14.44 0.55 23.32
C SER A 227 -13.70 1.69 22.60
N VAL A 228 -12.87 1.33 21.64
CA VAL A 228 -12.21 2.32 20.75
C VAL A 228 -13.23 3.16 19.96
N CYS A 229 -14.44 2.63 19.76
CA CYS A 229 -15.53 3.35 19.10
C CYS A 229 -16.04 4.55 19.92
N ASP A 230 -15.82 4.55 21.24
CA ASP A 230 -16.20 5.64 22.15
C ASP A 230 -15.06 6.67 22.33
N ALA A 231 -13.89 6.40 21.76
CA ALA A 231 -12.74 7.28 21.85
C ALA A 231 -12.96 8.59 21.07
N GLN A 232 -12.40 9.67 21.59
CA GLN A 232 -12.41 10.93 20.86
C GLN A 232 -11.50 10.87 19.62
N TRP A 233 -12.04 11.35 18.49
CA TRP A 233 -11.27 11.50 17.28
C TRP A 233 -10.10 12.47 17.48
N PRO A 234 -8.86 12.10 17.08
CA PRO A 234 -7.70 12.94 17.30
C PRO A 234 -7.79 14.30 16.60
N VAL A 235 -7.47 15.36 17.32
CA VAL A 235 -7.51 16.72 16.78
C VAL A 235 -6.21 17.04 16.06
N PHE A 236 -6.32 17.48 14.82
CA PHE A 236 -5.16 17.92 14.03
C PHE A 236 -4.58 19.22 14.57
N ASN A 237 -3.24 19.27 14.73
CA ASN A 237 -2.51 20.47 15.05
C ASN A 237 -1.43 20.74 13.99
N GLU A 238 -1.55 21.87 13.28
CA GLU A 238 -0.65 22.27 12.21
C GLU A 238 0.77 22.58 12.69
N GLU A 239 0.94 22.95 13.94
CA GLU A 239 2.24 23.29 14.52
C GLU A 239 3.24 22.13 14.43
N TYR A 240 2.75 20.90 14.62
CA TYR A 240 3.59 19.71 14.50
C TYR A 240 4.05 19.39 13.07
N LEU A 241 3.49 20.03 12.05
CA LEU A 241 3.93 19.91 10.67
C LEU A 241 4.97 20.94 10.26
N LYS A 242 5.20 21.97 11.09
CA LYS A 242 6.22 22.99 10.80
C LYS A 242 7.60 22.35 10.84
N GLU A 243 8.35 22.55 9.78
CA GLU A 243 9.74 22.12 9.70
C GLU A 243 10.62 23.21 10.29
N ASP A 244 11.48 22.86 11.24
CA ASP A 244 12.46 23.80 11.80
C ASP A 244 13.62 23.99 10.83
N SER A 245 13.90 22.99 10.02
CA SER A 245 14.98 23.01 9.05
C SER A 245 14.56 22.42 7.70
N VAL A 246 15.22 22.85 6.66
CA VAL A 246 15.02 22.38 5.29
C VAL A 246 16.35 21.95 4.69
N LYS A 247 16.36 20.76 4.07
CA LYS A 247 17.53 20.27 3.34
C LYS A 247 17.57 20.84 1.92
N TYR A 248 18.65 21.55 1.64
CA TYR A 248 18.95 22.04 0.30
C TYR A 248 19.99 21.14 -0.36
N THR A 249 19.74 20.76 -1.60
CA THR A 249 20.75 20.10 -2.43
C THR A 249 21.69 21.15 -3.02
N ILE A 250 22.98 21.05 -2.72
CA ILE A 250 23.99 21.96 -3.26
C ILE A 250 24.53 21.40 -4.58
N SER A 251 24.41 22.18 -5.63
CA SER A 251 24.77 21.80 -6.99
C SER A 251 25.77 22.78 -7.58
N PHE A 252 26.67 22.27 -8.42
CA PHE A 252 27.62 23.06 -9.20
C PHE A 252 27.40 22.79 -10.69
N ASN A 253 27.14 23.85 -11.45
CA ASN A 253 26.83 23.78 -12.89
C ASN A 253 25.72 22.72 -13.18
N GLY A 254 24.65 22.69 -12.33
CA GLY A 254 23.53 21.78 -12.47
C GLY A 254 23.76 20.34 -11.98
N LYS A 255 24.95 19.99 -11.49
CA LYS A 255 25.23 18.66 -10.93
C LYS A 255 25.20 18.71 -9.40
N ALA A 256 24.30 17.94 -8.77
CA ALA A 256 24.19 17.78 -7.32
C ALA A 256 25.48 17.17 -6.75
N ARG A 257 25.95 17.71 -5.59
CA ARG A 257 27.19 17.28 -4.95
C ARG A 257 26.99 16.84 -3.51
N PHE A 258 26.33 17.66 -2.70
CA PHE A 258 26.06 17.36 -1.30
C PHE A 258 24.76 18.06 -0.86
N THR A 259 24.36 17.86 0.39
CA THR A 259 23.19 18.50 0.98
C THR A 259 23.59 19.29 2.21
N MET A 260 22.97 20.44 2.39
CA MET A 260 23.09 21.26 3.61
C MET A 260 21.70 21.50 4.20
N GLU A 261 21.66 21.61 5.52
CA GLU A 261 20.43 21.85 6.25
C GLU A 261 20.41 23.30 6.75
N PHE A 262 19.30 23.99 6.53
CA PHE A 262 19.11 25.39 6.92
C PHE A 262 17.84 25.52 7.74
N PRO A 263 17.75 26.48 8.67
CA PRO A 263 16.50 26.85 9.29
C PRO A 263 15.42 27.12 8.24
N ALA A 264 14.17 26.72 8.54
CA ALA A 264 13.07 26.83 7.56
C ALA A 264 12.72 28.28 7.20
N ASP A 265 13.09 29.23 8.07
CA ASP A 265 12.93 30.67 7.97
C ASP A 265 14.18 31.40 7.45
N ALA A 266 15.25 30.65 7.11
CA ALA A 266 16.47 31.25 6.57
C ALA A 266 16.19 31.98 5.25
N ASP A 267 16.65 33.21 5.15
CA ASP A 267 16.57 33.98 3.93
C ASP A 267 17.63 33.55 2.89
N ASN A 268 17.43 33.96 1.65
CA ASN A 268 18.32 33.55 0.57
C ASN A 268 19.75 34.08 0.76
N ASP A 269 19.93 35.25 1.39
CA ASP A 269 21.26 35.83 1.61
C ASP A 269 22.03 35.03 2.65
N THR A 270 21.37 34.62 3.73
CA THR A 270 21.94 33.73 4.76
C THR A 270 22.29 32.38 4.17
N ILE A 271 21.39 31.79 3.37
CA ILE A 271 21.66 30.50 2.69
C ILE A 271 22.86 30.62 1.77
N GLN A 272 22.92 31.68 0.96
CA GLN A 272 24.04 31.91 0.04
C GLN A 272 25.36 32.11 0.81
N ALA A 273 25.37 32.94 1.82
CA ALA A 273 26.57 33.21 2.63
C ALA A 273 27.08 31.93 3.30
N THR A 274 26.18 31.14 3.90
CA THR A 274 26.55 29.89 4.56
C THR A 274 27.09 28.86 3.58
N VAL A 275 26.45 28.67 2.41
CA VAL A 275 26.94 27.74 1.38
C VAL A 275 28.31 28.18 0.86
N MET A 276 28.49 29.47 0.66
CA MET A 276 29.76 30.01 0.17
C MET A 276 30.90 29.91 1.18
N ALA A 277 30.59 29.89 2.48
CA ALA A 277 31.57 29.70 3.56
C ALA A 277 31.89 28.22 3.85
N ASP A 278 31.09 27.29 3.36
CA ASP A 278 31.24 25.89 3.63
C ASP A 278 32.49 25.26 2.97
N GLU A 279 33.24 24.46 3.74
CA GLU A 279 34.48 23.85 3.26
C GLU A 279 34.28 22.89 2.08
N GLN A 280 33.14 22.18 2.04
CA GLN A 280 32.84 21.28 0.92
C GLN A 280 32.50 22.07 -0.34
N ALA A 281 31.78 23.20 -0.20
CA ALA A 281 31.48 24.07 -1.30
C ALA A 281 32.77 24.70 -1.87
N GLN A 282 33.66 25.13 -0.98
CA GLN A 282 34.97 25.74 -1.39
C GLN A 282 35.86 24.77 -2.20
N LYS A 283 35.83 23.47 -1.86
CA LYS A 283 36.52 22.43 -2.65
C LYS A 283 36.04 22.37 -4.12
N TRP A 284 34.74 22.61 -4.35
CA TRP A 284 34.16 22.60 -5.69
C TRP A 284 34.32 23.94 -6.42
N ILE A 285 34.42 25.02 -5.68
CA ILE A 285 34.68 26.36 -6.22
C ILE A 285 36.12 26.48 -6.76
N GLU A 286 37.09 25.77 -6.13
CA GLU A 286 38.52 25.75 -6.58
C GLU A 286 39.13 27.16 -6.75
N GLY A 287 38.75 28.12 -5.92
CA GLY A 287 39.21 29.50 -6.02
C GLY A 287 38.60 30.33 -7.17
N LYS A 288 37.67 29.78 -7.91
CA LYS A 288 36.94 30.52 -8.97
C LYS A 288 35.89 31.43 -8.37
N THR A 289 35.63 32.55 -9.00
CA THR A 289 34.51 33.42 -8.61
C THR A 289 33.19 32.90 -9.25
N PRO A 290 32.17 32.54 -8.49
CA PRO A 290 30.89 32.14 -9.05
C PRO A 290 30.26 33.25 -9.90
N LYS A 291 29.83 32.90 -11.12
CA LYS A 291 29.11 33.83 -12.00
C LYS A 291 27.70 34.15 -11.48
N LYS A 292 27.06 33.12 -10.89
CA LYS A 292 25.70 33.24 -10.35
C LYS A 292 25.44 32.15 -9.35
N VAL A 293 24.72 32.51 -8.28
CA VAL A 293 24.11 31.55 -7.31
C VAL A 293 22.60 31.60 -7.50
N ILE A 294 21.99 30.47 -7.78
CA ILE A 294 20.56 30.34 -8.01
C ILE A 294 19.99 29.52 -6.85
N ILE A 295 19.14 30.13 -6.05
CA ILE A 295 18.46 29.50 -4.92
C ILE A 295 17.00 29.26 -5.29
N VAL A 296 16.60 27.99 -5.31
CA VAL A 296 15.18 27.61 -5.37
C VAL A 296 14.74 27.30 -3.94
N PRO A 297 13.84 28.09 -3.36
CA PRO A 297 13.44 27.94 -1.95
C PRO A 297 13.04 26.49 -1.61
N LYS A 298 13.52 26.02 -0.48
CA LYS A 298 13.24 24.67 0.08
C LYS A 298 13.63 23.50 -0.83
N LYS A 299 14.56 23.70 -1.77
CA LYS A 299 14.88 22.65 -2.74
C LYS A 299 16.36 22.55 -3.10
N ILE A 300 16.92 23.58 -3.70
CA ILE A 300 18.26 23.49 -4.31
C ILE A 300 18.98 24.84 -4.28
N VAL A 301 20.30 24.80 -4.08
CA VAL A 301 21.22 25.90 -4.36
C VAL A 301 22.13 25.48 -5.50
N ASN A 302 22.10 26.18 -6.63
CA ASN A 302 22.95 25.90 -7.78
C ASN A 302 23.97 27.01 -7.99
N ILE A 303 25.23 26.67 -7.87
CA ILE A 303 26.38 27.59 -8.07
C ILE A 303 26.89 27.40 -9.49
N VAL A 304 26.87 28.48 -10.27
CA VAL A 304 27.37 28.51 -11.64
C VAL A 304 28.77 29.11 -11.61
N LEU A 305 29.74 28.33 -12.01
CA LEU A 305 31.17 28.71 -12.05
C LEU A 305 31.61 29.17 -13.46
#